data_0f1ba11420eec7946a29c2051cc9d0b3
#
_entry.id   0f1ba11420eec7946a29c2051cc9d0b3
#
_cell.length_a   1.000
_cell.length_b   1.000
_cell.length_c   1.000
_cell.angle_alpha   90.00
_cell.angle_beta   90.00
_cell.angle_gamma   90.00
#
_symmetry.space_group_name_H-M   'P 1'
#
loop_
_entity.id
_entity.type
_entity.pdbx_description
1 polymer ?
#
loop_
_entity_poly.entity_id
_entity_poly.type
_entity_poly.pdbx_seq_one_letter_code
_entity_poly.pdbx_strand_id
1 'polypeptide(L)'
;STRAKKWVAKALGLFDDELDNLESLYGDFTEGIYLDSQNSVDSTITLRELDNLLSMDCSSISGPSYRLFQEALSRMSGVERKWFLRFWLRNPRNGLRKGNLEKVLSKIYEKPLKQIRKDLSYHNLSEIVSYYIMDEQPPVLLSFGQFIKPMLAKPLVSKKKKFKGGIVDYKYDGNRYQIHRNREIVIIFNRRGKVVTDQYPDVVKDVLEWEQISFILDTEIYPINPDGSPAPHKVLGTRVHSKNKTEAVEKCPVKMVIFDAMKVGDKVLIDMSLTERLNYISNFPNQATRWLEPESRKACYNQAIAEGFEGIMIKNPDAPYAPGKRSNDWLKHKPPL
;
A
#
# COMPACT_ATOMS: atom_id res chain seq x y z
N SER A 1 10.50 8.64 16.81
CA SER A 1 11.49 9.57 16.24
C SER A 1 11.79 10.68 17.25
N THR A 2 13.00 11.18 17.27
CA THR A 2 13.48 12.25 18.15
C THR A 2 12.55 13.49 18.17
N ARG A 3 11.96 13.81 17.01
CA ARG A 3 11.03 14.92 16.88
C ARG A 3 9.71 14.70 17.64
N ALA A 4 9.17 13.49 17.61
CA ALA A 4 7.94 13.17 18.32
C ALA A 4 8.12 13.20 19.84
N LYS A 5 9.28 12.75 20.34
CA LYS A 5 9.61 12.91 21.78
C LYS A 5 9.62 14.37 22.22
N LYS A 6 10.25 15.26 21.42
CA LYS A 6 10.26 16.70 21.71
C LYS A 6 8.86 17.32 21.78
N TRP A 7 7.95 16.88 20.95
CA TRP A 7 6.54 17.29 21.01
C TRP A 7 5.90 16.90 22.33
N VAL A 8 6.10 15.64 22.74
CA VAL A 8 5.52 15.12 23.98
C VAL A 8 6.13 15.81 25.19
N ALA A 9 7.47 15.91 25.27
CA ALA A 9 8.16 16.59 26.38
C ALA A 9 7.62 18.00 26.59
N LYS A 10 7.65 18.81 25.52
CA LYS A 10 7.17 20.18 25.56
C LYS A 10 5.66 20.28 25.94
N ALA A 11 4.82 19.35 25.43
CA ALA A 11 3.39 19.36 25.72
C ALA A 11 3.07 19.03 27.17
N LEU A 12 3.90 18.23 27.82
CA LEU A 12 3.77 17.83 29.22
C LEU A 12 4.56 18.73 30.18
N GLY A 13 5.30 19.74 29.67
CA GLY A 13 6.15 20.60 30.48
C GLY A 13 7.42 19.90 30.99
N LEU A 14 7.82 18.83 30.36
CA LEU A 14 9.01 18.03 30.69
C LEU A 14 10.24 18.49 29.89
N PHE A 15 11.44 18.34 30.46
CA PHE A 15 12.69 18.48 29.74
C PHE A 15 12.96 17.24 28.88
N ASP A 16 13.78 17.40 27.83
CA ASP A 16 14.08 16.27 26.89
C ASP A 16 14.76 15.09 27.62
N ASP A 17 15.61 15.36 28.60
CA ASP A 17 16.30 14.37 29.42
C ASP A 17 15.38 13.62 30.40
N GLU A 18 14.30 14.24 30.86
CA GLU A 18 13.31 13.56 31.70
C GLU A 18 12.59 12.44 30.94
N LEU A 19 12.24 12.64 29.68
CA LEU A 19 11.68 11.56 28.85
C LEU A 19 12.67 10.43 28.58
N ASP A 20 13.94 10.76 28.41
CA ASP A 20 14.99 9.76 28.21
C ASP A 20 15.22 8.96 29.50
N ASN A 21 15.14 9.61 30.67
CA ASN A 21 15.18 8.94 31.98
C ASN A 21 13.98 8.02 32.18
N LEU A 22 12.76 8.45 31.86
CA LEU A 22 11.55 7.61 31.91
C LEU A 22 11.68 6.40 30.98
N GLU A 23 12.20 6.59 29.75
CA GLU A 23 12.44 5.48 28.83
C GLU A 23 13.50 4.50 29.35
N SER A 24 14.55 4.99 29.99
CA SER A 24 15.60 4.17 30.59
C SER A 24 15.09 3.34 31.78
N LEU A 25 14.24 3.93 32.62
CA LEU A 25 13.70 3.27 33.82
C LEU A 25 12.60 2.24 33.49
N TYR A 26 11.74 2.55 32.55
CA TYR A 26 10.53 1.75 32.26
C TYR A 26 10.56 1.04 30.89
N GLY A 27 11.64 1.20 30.12
CA GLY A 27 11.77 0.65 28.76
C GLY A 27 10.85 1.32 27.71
N ASP A 28 10.02 2.25 28.15
CA ASP A 28 9.05 3.01 27.35
C ASP A 28 8.64 4.28 28.08
N PHE A 29 8.94 5.46 27.53
CA PHE A 29 8.58 6.72 28.15
C PHE A 29 7.06 6.91 28.33
N THR A 30 6.23 6.28 27.50
CA THR A 30 4.75 6.36 27.66
C THR A 30 4.27 5.58 28.89
N GLU A 31 4.99 4.52 29.29
CA GLU A 31 4.75 3.83 30.56
C GLU A 31 5.15 4.70 31.74
N GLY A 32 6.29 5.37 31.64
CA GLY A 32 6.75 6.33 32.65
C GLY A 32 5.76 7.47 32.85
N ILE A 33 5.27 8.08 31.77
CA ILE A 33 4.23 9.12 31.83
C ILE A 33 2.96 8.62 32.53
N TYR A 34 2.54 7.37 32.25
CA TYR A 34 1.38 6.77 32.92
C TYR A 34 1.59 6.61 34.42
N LEU A 35 2.74 6.10 34.83
CA LEU A 35 3.05 5.86 36.23
C LEU A 35 3.23 7.14 37.04
N ASP A 36 3.81 8.17 36.42
CA ASP A 36 3.95 9.50 37.03
C ASP A 36 2.61 10.25 37.17
N SER A 37 1.64 9.92 36.31
CA SER A 37 0.33 10.61 36.26
C SER A 37 -0.80 9.86 36.98
N GLN A 38 -0.50 8.97 37.92
CA GLN A 38 -1.52 8.17 38.63
C GLN A 38 -2.55 9.02 39.44
N ASN A 39 -2.30 10.28 39.68
CA ASN A 39 -3.24 11.24 40.33
C ASN A 39 -4.15 11.94 39.29
N SER A 40 -4.60 11.24 38.28
CA SER A 40 -5.19 11.84 37.10
C SER A 40 -6.68 12.19 37.24
N VAL A 41 -7.00 13.29 36.61
CA VAL A 41 -8.31 13.89 36.31
C VAL A 41 -9.22 12.87 35.59
N ASP A 42 -10.53 12.95 35.86
CA ASP A 42 -11.53 12.26 35.01
C ASP A 42 -11.41 12.74 33.57
N SER A 43 -11.34 11.81 32.65
CA SER A 43 -11.19 12.15 31.23
C SER A 43 -12.42 12.89 30.71
N THR A 44 -12.16 13.94 29.94
CA THR A 44 -13.21 14.71 29.23
C THR A 44 -13.03 14.69 27.72
N ILE A 45 -12.12 13.84 27.20
CA ILE A 45 -11.84 13.76 25.75
C ILE A 45 -12.79 12.79 25.07
N THR A 46 -13.30 13.16 23.90
CA THR A 46 -14.18 12.32 23.10
C THR A 46 -13.40 11.50 22.08
N LEU A 47 -13.98 10.36 21.63
CA LEU A 47 -13.40 9.54 20.55
C LEU A 47 -13.21 10.33 19.26
N ARG A 48 -14.10 11.29 18.95
CA ARG A 48 -13.99 12.16 17.78
C ARG A 48 -12.80 13.10 17.86
N GLU A 49 -12.54 13.67 19.03
CA GLU A 49 -11.35 14.49 19.28
C GLU A 49 -10.08 13.67 19.14
N LEU A 50 -10.06 12.44 19.66
CA LEU A 50 -8.92 11.51 19.49
C LEU A 50 -8.63 11.19 18.03
N ASP A 51 -9.65 10.91 17.23
CA ASP A 51 -9.51 10.60 15.80
C ASP A 51 -8.95 11.81 15.03
N ASN A 52 -9.45 13.00 15.31
CA ASN A 52 -8.94 14.25 14.76
C ASN A 52 -7.45 14.45 15.10
N LEU A 53 -7.06 14.26 16.37
CA LEU A 53 -5.68 14.40 16.83
C LEU A 53 -4.74 13.39 16.19
N LEU A 54 -5.17 12.13 15.99
CA LEU A 54 -4.38 11.09 15.34
C LEU A 54 -4.14 11.37 13.84
N SER A 55 -5.04 12.16 13.24
CA SER A 55 -5.00 12.55 11.82
C SER A 55 -4.25 13.86 11.57
N MET A 56 -3.89 14.62 12.62
CA MET A 56 -3.27 15.93 12.49
C MET A 56 -1.84 15.85 11.96
N ASP A 57 -1.48 16.84 11.15
CA ASP A 57 -0.08 17.05 10.74
C ASP A 57 0.73 17.70 11.87
N CYS A 58 1.72 16.96 12.36
CA CYS A 58 2.64 17.37 13.43
C CYS A 58 3.95 17.95 12.87
N SER A 59 3.88 18.77 11.85
CA SER A 59 5.07 19.34 11.19
C SER A 59 5.74 20.46 12.01
N SER A 60 5.01 21.14 12.91
CA SER A 60 5.50 22.28 13.72
C SER A 60 5.24 22.09 15.22
N ILE A 61 6.25 22.39 16.08
CA ILE A 61 6.15 22.40 17.56
C ILE A 61 5.51 23.71 18.07
N SER A 62 5.07 24.58 17.19
CA SER A 62 4.39 25.83 17.51
C SER A 62 3.27 26.02 16.51
N GLY A 63 2.09 26.29 16.96
CA GLY A 63 0.95 26.52 16.07
C GLY A 63 -0.36 25.92 16.59
N PRO A 64 -1.46 26.09 15.87
CA PRO A 64 -2.78 25.64 16.32
C PRO A 64 -2.83 24.14 16.63
N SER A 65 -2.24 23.31 15.77
CA SER A 65 -2.19 21.85 15.95
C SER A 65 -1.48 21.44 17.23
N TYR A 66 -0.38 22.11 17.56
CA TYR A 66 0.35 21.84 18.80
C TYR A 66 -0.45 22.21 20.05
N ARG A 67 -1.15 23.36 20.03
CA ARG A 67 -2.00 23.77 21.17
C ARG A 67 -3.14 22.79 21.40
N LEU A 68 -3.81 22.35 20.35
CA LEU A 68 -4.86 21.33 20.45
C LEU A 68 -4.32 19.99 21.00
N PHE A 69 -3.13 19.58 20.58
CA PHE A 69 -2.47 18.39 21.12
C PHE A 69 -2.16 18.54 22.62
N GLN A 70 -1.62 19.68 23.04
CA GLN A 70 -1.30 19.97 24.44
C GLN A 70 -2.55 20.02 25.32
N GLU A 71 -3.58 20.73 24.87
CA GLU A 71 -4.88 20.80 25.53
C GLU A 71 -5.51 19.42 25.70
N ALA A 72 -5.52 18.63 24.63
CA ALA A 72 -6.06 17.28 24.68
C ALA A 72 -5.31 16.38 25.67
N LEU A 73 -3.97 16.42 25.70
CA LEU A 73 -3.19 15.66 26.68
C LEU A 73 -3.52 16.06 28.11
N SER A 74 -3.78 17.35 28.39
CA SER A 74 -4.13 17.80 29.74
C SER A 74 -5.50 17.30 30.21
N ARG A 75 -6.40 17.00 29.29
CA ARG A 75 -7.76 16.48 29.54
C ARG A 75 -7.85 14.96 29.59
N MET A 76 -6.77 14.25 29.27
CA MET A 76 -6.70 12.79 29.30
C MET A 76 -6.28 12.27 30.67
N SER A 77 -6.87 11.16 31.09
CA SER A 77 -6.36 10.35 32.20
C SER A 77 -4.96 9.78 31.87
N GLY A 78 -4.20 9.34 32.86
CA GLY A 78 -2.88 8.72 32.64
C GLY A 78 -2.92 7.52 31.70
N VAL A 79 -3.96 6.67 31.82
CA VAL A 79 -4.18 5.53 30.92
C VAL A 79 -4.41 5.99 29.49
N GLU A 80 -5.25 7.00 29.30
CA GLU A 80 -5.55 7.53 27.96
C GLU A 80 -4.35 8.21 27.33
N ARG A 81 -3.57 9.00 28.07
CA ARG A 81 -2.31 9.57 27.61
C ARG A 81 -1.35 8.50 27.10
N LYS A 82 -1.14 7.44 27.89
CA LYS A 82 -0.29 6.31 27.52
C LYS A 82 -0.72 5.68 26.18
N TRP A 83 -1.99 5.31 26.06
CA TRP A 83 -2.48 4.64 24.86
C TRP A 83 -2.56 5.60 23.66
N PHE A 84 -3.02 6.84 23.88
CA PHE A 84 -3.02 7.86 22.82
C PHE A 84 -1.62 8.09 22.27
N LEU A 85 -0.61 8.30 23.10
CA LEU A 85 0.76 8.51 22.68
C LEU A 85 1.32 7.28 21.94
N ARG A 86 1.01 6.08 22.37
CA ARG A 86 1.41 4.85 21.66
C ARG A 86 0.80 4.74 20.26
N PHE A 87 -0.47 5.07 20.10
CA PHE A 87 -1.12 5.10 18.79
C PHE A 87 -0.59 6.24 17.92
N TRP A 88 -0.44 7.43 18.48
CA TRP A 88 0.11 8.59 17.78
C TRP A 88 1.53 8.35 17.28
N LEU A 89 2.38 7.68 18.07
CA LEU A 89 3.72 7.26 17.71
C LEU A 89 3.73 6.05 16.75
N ARG A 90 2.56 5.48 16.43
CA ARG A 90 2.40 4.26 15.64
C ARG A 90 3.16 3.05 16.19
N ASN A 91 3.33 3.01 17.50
CA ASN A 91 4.00 1.94 18.24
C ASN A 91 3.17 1.53 19.46
N PRO A 92 2.03 0.84 19.27
CA PRO A 92 1.10 0.53 20.36
C PRO A 92 1.66 -0.45 21.40
N ARG A 93 2.74 -1.16 21.14
CA ARG A 93 3.41 -2.14 22.04
C ARG A 93 2.47 -3.13 22.74
N ASN A 94 1.28 -3.34 22.21
CA ASN A 94 0.25 -4.23 22.75
C ASN A 94 0.32 -5.65 22.18
N GLY A 95 1.36 -5.97 21.39
CA GLY A 95 1.48 -7.26 20.70
C GLY A 95 0.43 -7.49 19.60
N LEU A 96 -0.49 -6.53 19.39
CA LEU A 96 -1.55 -6.66 18.40
C LEU A 96 -0.98 -6.45 16.99
N ARG A 97 -0.47 -7.51 16.41
CA ARG A 97 -0.08 -7.55 15.00
C ARG A 97 -1.30 -7.91 14.14
N LYS A 98 -1.23 -7.56 12.85
CA LYS A 98 -2.29 -7.86 11.88
C LYS A 98 -2.83 -9.30 12.00
N GLY A 99 -1.96 -10.30 12.09
CA GLY A 99 -2.37 -11.71 12.21
C GLY A 99 -3.11 -12.04 13.51
N ASN A 100 -2.81 -11.32 14.61
CA ASN A 100 -3.54 -11.48 15.86
C ASN A 100 -4.91 -10.82 15.78
N LEU A 101 -5.00 -9.63 15.17
CA LEU A 101 -6.27 -8.96 14.90
C LEU A 101 -7.20 -9.84 14.05
N GLU A 102 -6.68 -10.43 12.97
CA GLU A 102 -7.42 -11.35 12.11
C GLU A 102 -8.01 -12.53 12.91
N LYS A 103 -7.24 -13.12 13.85
CA LYS A 103 -7.69 -14.21 14.72
C LYS A 103 -8.74 -13.74 15.74
N VAL A 104 -8.58 -12.54 16.29
CA VAL A 104 -9.55 -11.94 17.21
C VAL A 104 -10.89 -11.73 16.52
N LEU A 105 -10.88 -11.11 15.32
CA LEU A 105 -12.09 -10.94 14.52
C LEU A 105 -12.76 -12.28 14.18
N SER A 106 -11.96 -13.29 13.80
CA SER A 106 -12.46 -14.63 13.52
C SER A 106 -13.19 -15.25 14.70
N LYS A 107 -12.70 -15.01 15.93
CA LYS A 107 -13.35 -15.50 17.17
C LYS A 107 -14.58 -14.71 17.55
N ILE A 108 -14.51 -13.36 17.49
CA ILE A 108 -15.62 -12.49 17.91
C ILE A 108 -16.84 -12.68 17.00
N TYR A 109 -16.61 -12.76 15.70
CA TYR A 109 -17.70 -12.85 14.70
C TYR A 109 -17.94 -14.28 14.19
N GLU A 110 -17.31 -15.28 14.80
CA GLU A 110 -17.46 -16.71 14.45
C GLU A 110 -17.28 -17.01 12.96
N LYS A 111 -16.48 -16.21 12.27
CA LYS A 111 -16.22 -16.34 10.82
C LYS A 111 -14.87 -17.02 10.56
N PRO A 112 -14.76 -17.89 9.55
CA PRO A 112 -13.51 -18.56 9.23
C PRO A 112 -12.38 -17.54 8.99
N LEU A 113 -11.19 -17.79 9.52
CA LEU A 113 -10.02 -16.90 9.37
C LEU A 113 -9.71 -16.60 7.88
N LYS A 114 -9.98 -17.55 6.99
CA LYS A 114 -9.83 -17.38 5.53
C LYS A 114 -10.77 -16.29 5.00
N GLN A 115 -12.02 -16.25 5.51
CA GLN A 115 -13.01 -15.24 5.17
C GLN A 115 -12.58 -13.87 5.68
N ILE A 116 -12.23 -13.74 6.95
CA ILE A 116 -11.71 -12.49 7.54
C ILE A 116 -10.56 -11.92 6.70
N ARG A 117 -9.62 -12.77 6.29
CA ARG A 117 -8.49 -12.35 5.45
C ARG A 117 -8.91 -11.91 4.05
N LYS A 118 -9.92 -12.57 3.48
CA LYS A 118 -10.49 -12.18 2.19
C LYS A 118 -11.13 -10.79 2.32
N ASP A 119 -11.98 -10.58 3.29
CA ASP A 119 -12.70 -9.33 3.48
C ASP A 119 -11.72 -8.16 3.78
N LEU A 120 -10.72 -8.36 4.66
CA LEU A 120 -9.65 -7.40 4.93
C LEU A 120 -8.72 -7.11 3.73
N SER A 121 -8.84 -7.81 2.63
CA SER A 121 -8.11 -7.49 1.40
C SER A 121 -8.85 -6.50 0.50
N TYR A 122 -10.16 -6.35 0.69
CA TYR A 122 -11.02 -5.45 -0.08
C TYR A 122 -11.52 -4.25 0.72
N HIS A 123 -11.64 -4.39 2.03
CA HIS A 123 -12.22 -3.40 2.92
C HIS A 123 -11.24 -2.99 4.01
N ASN A 124 -11.44 -1.82 4.58
CA ASN A 124 -10.76 -1.45 5.81
C ASN A 124 -11.41 -2.12 7.03
N LEU A 125 -10.76 -2.01 8.19
CA LEU A 125 -11.21 -2.69 9.40
C LEU A 125 -12.59 -2.22 9.86
N SER A 126 -12.85 -0.91 9.82
CA SER A 126 -14.11 -0.33 10.31
C SER A 126 -15.29 -0.76 9.43
N GLU A 127 -15.12 -0.77 8.11
CA GLU A 127 -16.13 -1.26 7.17
C GLU A 127 -16.51 -2.71 7.46
N ILE A 128 -15.52 -3.59 7.61
CA ILE A 128 -15.77 -5.02 7.90
C ILE A 128 -16.50 -5.20 9.22
N VAL A 129 -16.06 -4.49 10.26
CA VAL A 129 -16.69 -4.56 11.58
C VAL A 129 -18.14 -4.09 11.48
N SER A 130 -18.45 -3.04 10.73
CA SER A 130 -19.83 -2.57 10.52
C SER A 130 -20.70 -3.65 9.89
N TYR A 131 -20.24 -4.31 8.81
CA TYR A 131 -20.97 -5.43 8.19
C TYR A 131 -21.17 -6.60 9.16
N TYR A 132 -20.14 -6.96 9.93
CA TYR A 132 -20.22 -8.09 10.84
C TYR A 132 -21.13 -7.83 12.05
N ILE A 133 -21.22 -6.59 12.54
CA ILE A 133 -22.18 -6.19 13.58
C ILE A 133 -23.62 -6.35 13.07
N MET A 134 -23.86 -6.09 11.78
CA MET A 134 -25.17 -6.25 11.14
C MET A 134 -25.44 -7.69 10.68
N ASP A 135 -24.51 -8.64 10.96
CA ASP A 135 -24.51 -10.01 10.44
C ASP A 135 -24.58 -10.09 8.91
N GLU A 136 -24.02 -9.11 8.24
CA GLU A 136 -23.95 -9.05 6.78
C GLU A 136 -22.58 -9.51 6.28
N GLN A 137 -22.55 -10.00 5.03
CA GLN A 137 -21.29 -10.26 4.32
C GLN A 137 -20.85 -9.00 3.60
N PRO A 138 -19.58 -8.53 3.84
CA PRO A 138 -19.05 -7.43 3.06
C PRO A 138 -19.07 -7.78 1.57
N PRO A 139 -19.69 -6.95 0.72
CA PRO A 139 -19.70 -7.21 -0.71
C PRO A 139 -18.29 -7.14 -1.30
N VAL A 140 -18.02 -7.98 -2.29
CA VAL A 140 -16.77 -7.85 -3.06
C VAL A 140 -16.93 -6.70 -4.05
N LEU A 141 -16.98 -5.49 -3.52
CA LEU A 141 -17.06 -4.27 -4.32
C LEU A 141 -15.66 -3.66 -4.43
N LEU A 142 -15.17 -3.56 -5.65
CA LEU A 142 -13.98 -2.77 -5.92
C LEU A 142 -14.41 -1.35 -6.23
N SER A 143 -14.35 -0.50 -5.22
CA SER A 143 -14.71 0.90 -5.35
C SER A 143 -13.55 1.72 -5.91
N PHE A 144 -13.89 2.68 -6.78
CA PHE A 144 -12.93 3.70 -7.20
C PHE A 144 -12.33 4.42 -5.99
N GLY A 145 -11.01 4.62 -6.00
CA GLY A 145 -10.31 5.29 -4.90
C GLY A 145 -9.99 4.38 -3.71
N GLN A 146 -10.42 3.12 -3.71
CA GLN A 146 -10.08 2.15 -2.67
C GLN A 146 -8.91 1.26 -3.08
N PHE A 147 -7.79 1.38 -2.38
CA PHE A 147 -6.59 0.60 -2.65
C PHE A 147 -6.77 -0.89 -2.40
N ILE A 148 -6.41 -1.71 -3.38
CA ILE A 148 -6.43 -3.16 -3.30
C ILE A 148 -5.01 -3.67 -3.03
N LYS A 149 -4.83 -4.48 -2.00
CA LYS A 149 -3.50 -5.03 -1.69
C LYS A 149 -2.96 -5.86 -2.86
N PRO A 150 -1.79 -5.55 -3.41
CA PRO A 150 -1.30 -6.21 -4.62
C PRO A 150 -0.96 -7.69 -4.38
N MET A 151 -1.31 -8.55 -5.34
CA MET A 151 -0.83 -9.93 -5.40
C MET A 151 0.69 -9.94 -5.60
N LEU A 152 1.41 -10.85 -4.93
CA LEU A 152 2.86 -10.86 -4.87
C LEU A 152 3.44 -12.14 -5.49
N ALA A 153 4.52 -11.98 -6.26
CA ALA A 153 5.27 -13.08 -6.83
C ALA A 153 6.26 -13.72 -5.85
N LYS A 154 6.53 -15.02 -6.04
CA LYS A 154 7.65 -15.74 -5.42
C LYS A 154 8.86 -15.81 -6.36
N PRO A 155 10.09 -15.94 -5.84
CA PRO A 155 11.23 -16.30 -6.67
C PRO A 155 10.99 -17.66 -7.35
N LEU A 156 11.42 -17.79 -8.58
CA LEU A 156 11.47 -19.09 -9.25
C LEU A 156 12.62 -19.91 -8.63
N VAL A 157 12.30 -20.85 -7.76
CA VAL A 157 13.28 -21.80 -7.20
C VAL A 157 13.24 -23.07 -8.03
N SER A 158 14.39 -23.49 -8.55
CA SER A 158 14.61 -24.35 -9.71
C SER A 158 14.05 -25.78 -9.69
N LYS A 159 13.29 -26.24 -8.70
CA LYS A 159 12.86 -27.66 -8.66
C LYS A 159 11.43 -27.98 -8.23
N LYS A 160 10.62 -27.04 -7.77
CA LYS A 160 9.27 -27.37 -7.28
C LYS A 160 8.18 -26.47 -7.87
N LYS A 161 7.38 -27.03 -8.72
CA LYS A 161 6.16 -26.57 -9.41
C LYS A 161 6.41 -25.84 -10.74
N LYS A 162 6.43 -26.65 -11.78
CA LYS A 162 6.19 -26.19 -13.16
C LYS A 162 4.68 -26.03 -13.32
N PHE A 163 4.19 -24.81 -13.61
CA PHE A 163 2.89 -24.71 -14.28
C PHE A 163 2.97 -25.44 -15.61
N LYS A 164 1.94 -26.21 -15.93
CA LYS A 164 1.77 -26.73 -17.27
C LYS A 164 1.28 -25.54 -18.11
N GLY A 165 2.08 -25.06 -19.04
CA GLY A 165 1.83 -23.78 -19.69
C GLY A 165 2.18 -22.60 -18.74
N GLY A 166 2.08 -21.41 -19.14
CA GLY A 166 2.28 -20.21 -18.31
C GLY A 166 2.44 -18.98 -19.17
N ILE A 167 1.70 -17.95 -18.84
CA ILE A 167 1.88 -16.64 -19.43
C ILE A 167 3.19 -16.07 -18.91
N VAL A 168 4.03 -15.57 -19.81
CA VAL A 168 5.30 -14.95 -19.47
C VAL A 168 5.26 -13.48 -19.85
N ASP A 169 5.46 -12.60 -18.88
CA ASP A 169 5.62 -11.16 -19.10
C ASP A 169 7.08 -10.77 -18.88
N TYR A 170 7.53 -9.64 -19.47
CA TYR A 170 8.75 -8.99 -19.03
C TYR A 170 8.65 -8.58 -17.56
N LYS A 171 9.76 -8.69 -16.85
CA LYS A 171 9.91 -8.09 -15.54
C LYS A 171 10.57 -6.72 -15.68
N TYR A 172 9.73 -5.70 -15.68
CA TYR A 172 10.16 -4.31 -15.76
C TYR A 172 10.88 -3.90 -14.47
N ASP A 173 11.93 -3.08 -14.61
CA ASP A 173 12.67 -2.53 -13.47
C ASP A 173 12.12 -1.14 -13.08
N GLY A 174 10.92 -1.15 -12.56
CA GLY A 174 10.17 0.03 -12.19
C GLY A 174 9.60 -0.02 -10.78
N ASN A 175 8.59 0.79 -10.56
CA ASN A 175 7.75 0.74 -9.38
C ASN A 175 6.33 0.33 -9.78
N ARG A 176 5.74 -0.56 -8.99
CA ARG A 176 4.38 -1.03 -9.18
C ARG A 176 3.38 -0.03 -8.62
N TYR A 177 2.36 0.25 -9.44
CA TYR A 177 1.25 1.14 -9.09
C TYR A 177 -0.10 0.51 -9.41
N GLN A 178 -1.14 0.94 -8.69
CA GLN A 178 -2.51 0.77 -9.10
C GLN A 178 -3.01 2.07 -9.69
N ILE A 179 -3.59 2.00 -10.89
CA ILE A 179 -4.22 3.14 -11.53
C ILE A 179 -5.71 2.92 -11.53
N HIS A 180 -6.41 3.82 -10.86
CA HIS A 180 -7.86 3.89 -10.82
C HIS A 180 -8.30 5.04 -11.69
N ARG A 181 -9.22 4.80 -12.60
CA ARG A 181 -9.92 5.86 -13.36
C ARG A 181 -11.41 5.74 -13.18
N ASN A 182 -12.06 6.87 -12.99
CA ASN A 182 -13.50 7.01 -13.09
C ASN A 182 -13.80 8.33 -13.78
N ARG A 183 -14.20 8.25 -15.06
CA ARG A 183 -14.40 9.41 -15.95
C ARG A 183 -13.14 10.30 -15.98
N GLU A 184 -13.24 11.55 -15.53
CA GLU A 184 -12.18 12.55 -15.52
C GLU A 184 -11.24 12.46 -14.30
N ILE A 185 -11.49 11.51 -13.39
CA ILE A 185 -10.70 11.40 -12.17
C ILE A 185 -9.76 10.19 -12.28
N VAL A 186 -8.48 10.43 -12.10
CA VAL A 186 -7.43 9.40 -12.03
C VAL A 186 -6.77 9.45 -10.67
N ILE A 187 -6.61 8.28 -10.05
CA ILE A 187 -5.86 8.13 -8.79
C ILE A 187 -4.78 7.07 -9.00
N ILE A 188 -3.55 7.42 -8.67
CA ILE A 188 -2.40 6.51 -8.72
C ILE A 188 -1.99 6.17 -7.30
N PHE A 189 -2.06 4.88 -6.96
CA PHE A 189 -1.57 4.36 -5.68
C PHE A 189 -0.23 3.66 -5.87
N ASN A 190 0.72 3.94 -4.99
CA ASN A 190 1.93 3.15 -4.94
C ASN A 190 1.66 1.76 -4.30
N ARG A 191 2.65 0.87 -4.34
CA ARG A 191 2.56 -0.50 -3.81
C ARG A 191 2.11 -0.59 -2.34
N ARG A 192 2.22 0.50 -1.57
CA ARG A 192 1.85 0.56 -0.14
C ARG A 192 0.48 1.20 0.09
N GLY A 193 -0.21 1.63 -0.97
CA GLY A 193 -1.51 2.27 -0.91
C GLY A 193 -1.47 3.78 -0.65
N LYS A 194 -0.30 4.42 -0.73
CA LYS A 194 -0.21 5.88 -0.69
C LYS A 194 -0.60 6.44 -2.05
N VAL A 195 -1.46 7.45 -2.07
CA VAL A 195 -1.77 8.24 -3.28
C VAL A 195 -0.53 9.03 -3.69
N VAL A 196 -0.17 8.92 -4.97
CA VAL A 196 1.02 9.54 -5.58
C VAL A 196 0.72 10.12 -6.96
N THR A 197 -0.54 10.43 -7.22
CA THR A 197 -1.03 10.94 -8.51
C THR A 197 -0.25 12.17 -8.98
N ASP A 198 0.10 13.05 -8.07
CA ASP A 198 0.87 14.27 -8.31
C ASP A 198 2.31 14.02 -8.82
N GLN A 199 2.84 12.81 -8.63
CA GLN A 199 4.20 12.46 -9.09
C GLN A 199 4.24 12.09 -10.57
N TYR A 200 3.09 11.82 -11.19
CA TYR A 200 2.96 11.28 -12.54
C TYR A 200 1.92 12.04 -13.39
N PRO A 201 2.03 13.37 -13.54
CA PRO A 201 1.04 14.16 -14.30
C PRO A 201 0.98 13.79 -15.78
N ASP A 202 2.09 13.36 -16.37
CA ASP A 202 2.19 12.83 -17.73
C ASP A 202 1.43 11.51 -17.90
N VAL A 203 1.56 10.58 -16.95
CA VAL A 203 0.79 9.32 -16.95
C VAL A 203 -0.70 9.60 -16.76
N VAL A 204 -1.06 10.55 -15.91
CA VAL A 204 -2.47 10.96 -15.72
C VAL A 204 -3.04 11.50 -17.03
N LYS A 205 -2.30 12.36 -17.72
CA LYS A 205 -2.70 12.90 -19.03
C LYS A 205 -2.91 11.80 -20.05
N ASP A 206 -1.94 10.89 -20.20
CA ASP A 206 -2.04 9.72 -21.11
C ASP A 206 -3.27 8.87 -20.79
N VAL A 207 -3.49 8.52 -19.53
CA VAL A 207 -4.64 7.73 -19.07
C VAL A 207 -5.97 8.41 -19.37
N LEU A 208 -6.07 9.73 -19.28
CA LEU A 208 -7.30 10.50 -19.57
C LEU A 208 -7.64 10.51 -21.06
N GLU A 209 -6.69 10.29 -21.95
CA GLU A 209 -6.90 10.23 -23.40
C GLU A 209 -7.45 8.86 -23.86
N TRP A 210 -7.48 7.84 -22.99
CA TRP A 210 -7.97 6.51 -23.36
C TRP A 210 -9.51 6.48 -23.49
N GLU A 211 -10.01 5.61 -24.35
CA GLU A 211 -11.46 5.42 -24.54
C GLU A 211 -12.16 4.85 -23.28
N GLN A 212 -11.45 3.98 -22.53
CA GLN A 212 -12.00 3.34 -21.34
C GLN A 212 -11.99 4.33 -20.17
N ILE A 213 -13.15 4.69 -19.67
CA ILE A 213 -13.35 5.73 -18.66
C ILE A 213 -13.47 5.22 -17.22
N SER A 214 -13.53 3.91 -17.01
CA SER A 214 -13.68 3.33 -15.66
C SER A 214 -12.89 2.02 -15.54
N PHE A 215 -11.89 1.98 -14.65
CA PHE A 215 -11.08 0.81 -14.41
C PHE A 215 -10.21 0.87 -13.15
N ILE A 216 -9.73 -0.29 -12.74
CA ILE A 216 -8.67 -0.49 -11.73
C ILE A 216 -7.64 -1.42 -12.35
N LEU A 217 -6.47 -0.89 -12.66
CA LEU A 217 -5.38 -1.60 -13.32
C LEU A 217 -4.19 -1.80 -12.40
N ASP A 218 -3.46 -2.88 -12.62
CA ASP A 218 -2.18 -3.19 -11.99
C ASP A 218 -1.06 -2.94 -13.02
N THR A 219 -0.21 -2.01 -12.70
CA THR A 219 0.76 -1.45 -13.66
C THR A 219 2.16 -1.39 -13.08
N GLU A 220 3.16 -1.36 -13.96
CA GLU A 220 4.51 -0.98 -13.62
C GLU A 220 4.85 0.32 -14.35
N ILE A 221 5.42 1.29 -13.63
CA ILE A 221 5.98 2.51 -14.23
C ILE A 221 7.49 2.43 -14.07
N TYR A 222 8.19 2.51 -15.19
CA TYR A 222 9.65 2.42 -15.24
C TYR A 222 10.25 3.57 -16.05
N PRO A 223 11.49 4.00 -15.72
CA PRO A 223 12.14 5.08 -16.41
C PRO A 223 12.64 4.62 -17.77
N ILE A 224 12.66 5.55 -18.72
CA ILE A 224 13.18 5.31 -20.09
C ILE A 224 14.25 6.33 -20.45
N ASN A 225 15.18 5.90 -21.30
CA ASN A 225 16.15 6.76 -21.96
C ASN A 225 15.49 7.55 -23.11
N PRO A 226 16.15 8.58 -23.68
CA PRO A 226 15.61 9.32 -24.82
C PRO A 226 15.34 8.49 -26.07
N ASP A 227 16.02 7.35 -26.24
CA ASP A 227 15.79 6.38 -27.32
C ASP A 227 14.63 5.41 -27.05
N GLY A 228 13.96 5.54 -25.88
CA GLY A 228 12.86 4.69 -25.45
C GLY A 228 13.28 3.36 -24.79
N SER A 229 14.57 3.07 -24.70
CA SER A 229 15.09 1.90 -23.98
C SER A 229 14.90 2.05 -22.45
N PRO A 230 14.84 0.94 -21.68
CA PRO A 230 14.75 1.00 -20.23
C PRO A 230 15.95 1.72 -19.61
N ALA A 231 15.68 2.65 -18.70
CA ALA A 231 16.72 3.29 -17.89
C ALA A 231 16.81 2.62 -16.51
N PRO A 232 17.94 2.77 -15.79
CA PRO A 232 18.11 2.17 -14.48
C PRO A 232 17.06 2.65 -13.46
N HIS A 233 16.48 1.75 -12.67
CA HIS A 233 15.45 2.02 -11.65
C HIS A 233 15.76 3.22 -10.73
N LYS A 234 17.03 3.42 -10.36
CA LYS A 234 17.46 4.52 -9.49
C LYS A 234 17.03 5.91 -9.99
N VAL A 235 16.85 6.08 -11.31
CA VAL A 235 16.42 7.34 -11.91
C VAL A 235 15.02 7.74 -11.48
N LEU A 236 14.14 6.77 -11.15
CA LEU A 236 12.81 7.05 -10.60
C LEU A 236 12.82 7.83 -9.27
N GLY A 237 13.93 7.83 -8.54
CA GLY A 237 14.11 8.66 -7.35
C GLY A 237 13.85 10.14 -7.64
N THR A 238 14.19 10.61 -8.82
CA THR A 238 13.93 12.00 -9.27
C THR A 238 12.43 12.30 -9.28
N ARG A 239 11.59 11.36 -9.79
CA ARG A 239 10.13 11.51 -9.79
C ARG A 239 9.53 11.50 -8.39
N VAL A 240 9.98 10.56 -7.57
CA VAL A 240 9.38 10.30 -6.24
C VAL A 240 9.69 11.44 -5.26
N HIS A 241 10.91 11.98 -5.30
CA HIS A 241 11.39 12.93 -4.28
C HIS A 241 11.37 14.40 -4.74
N SER A 242 11.18 14.70 -6.04
CA SER A 242 11.15 16.07 -6.52
C SER A 242 9.96 16.84 -5.95
N LYS A 243 10.21 18.11 -5.57
CA LYS A 243 9.17 19.08 -5.24
C LYS A 243 8.56 19.71 -6.50
N ASN A 244 9.38 19.91 -7.55
CA ASN A 244 8.95 20.42 -8.85
C ASN A 244 8.56 19.24 -9.75
N LYS A 245 7.27 18.99 -9.90
CA LYS A 245 6.76 17.84 -10.66
C LYS A 245 6.95 17.98 -12.17
N THR A 246 6.81 19.19 -12.70
CA THR A 246 7.03 19.48 -14.15
C THR A 246 8.47 19.18 -14.54
N GLU A 247 9.43 19.73 -13.82
CA GLU A 247 10.84 19.48 -14.05
C GLU A 247 11.21 17.99 -13.89
N ALA A 248 10.55 17.30 -12.95
CA ALA A 248 10.77 15.86 -12.74
C ALA A 248 10.29 15.02 -13.94
N VAL A 249 9.24 15.45 -14.64
CA VAL A 249 8.77 14.79 -15.88
C VAL A 249 9.85 14.85 -16.95
N GLU A 250 10.44 16.01 -17.17
CA GLU A 250 11.49 16.21 -18.17
C GLU A 250 12.79 15.45 -17.84
N LYS A 251 13.20 15.46 -16.55
CA LYS A 251 14.45 14.82 -16.10
C LYS A 251 14.35 13.30 -16.00
N CYS A 252 13.16 12.76 -15.87
CA CYS A 252 12.93 11.32 -15.75
C CYS A 252 11.69 10.93 -16.56
N PRO A 253 11.80 10.84 -17.89
CA PRO A 253 10.73 10.25 -18.71
C PRO A 253 10.41 8.83 -18.25
N VAL A 254 9.14 8.47 -18.25
CA VAL A 254 8.70 7.15 -17.82
C VAL A 254 7.76 6.52 -18.84
N LYS A 255 7.72 5.19 -18.81
CA LYS A 255 6.71 4.41 -19.51
C LYS A 255 5.91 3.60 -18.48
N MET A 256 4.61 3.57 -18.67
CA MET A 256 3.71 2.73 -17.90
C MET A 256 3.33 1.50 -18.73
N VAL A 257 3.28 0.34 -18.09
CA VAL A 257 2.77 -0.90 -18.71
C VAL A 257 1.73 -1.55 -17.83
N ILE A 258 0.68 -2.07 -18.47
CA ILE A 258 -0.42 -2.78 -17.82
C ILE A 258 -0.13 -4.28 -17.88
N PHE A 259 -0.06 -4.92 -16.72
CA PHE A 259 0.19 -6.35 -16.64
C PHE A 259 -0.96 -7.16 -16.01
N ASP A 260 -1.96 -6.50 -15.43
CA ASP A 260 -3.19 -7.11 -14.92
C ASP A 260 -4.30 -6.07 -14.71
N ALA A 261 -5.54 -6.53 -14.51
CA ALA A 261 -6.67 -5.67 -14.17
C ALA A 261 -7.53 -6.31 -13.07
N MET A 262 -8.09 -5.46 -12.23
CA MET A 262 -8.98 -5.87 -11.14
C MET A 262 -10.44 -5.49 -11.40
N LYS A 263 -10.66 -4.43 -12.19
CA LYS A 263 -11.99 -3.96 -12.58
C LYS A 263 -11.91 -3.25 -13.92
N VAL A 264 -12.91 -3.46 -14.80
CA VAL A 264 -13.10 -2.70 -16.03
C VAL A 264 -14.61 -2.40 -16.17
N GLY A 265 -14.97 -1.15 -16.32
CA GLY A 265 -16.38 -0.71 -16.20
C GLY A 265 -16.94 -1.13 -14.84
N ASP A 266 -18.12 -1.74 -14.85
CA ASP A 266 -18.75 -2.29 -13.63
C ASP A 266 -18.30 -3.72 -13.31
N LYS A 267 -17.56 -4.37 -14.22
CA LYS A 267 -17.15 -5.75 -14.05
C LYS A 267 -15.95 -5.89 -13.13
N VAL A 268 -16.15 -6.57 -12.01
CA VAL A 268 -15.08 -7.00 -11.09
C VAL A 268 -14.42 -8.25 -11.66
N LEU A 269 -13.09 -8.24 -11.80
CA LEU A 269 -12.32 -9.28 -12.50
C LEU A 269 -11.52 -10.19 -11.57
N ILE A 270 -11.39 -9.86 -10.30
CA ILE A 270 -10.44 -10.50 -9.38
C ILE A 270 -10.64 -12.02 -9.20
N ASP A 271 -11.87 -12.50 -9.27
CA ASP A 271 -12.19 -13.95 -9.14
C ASP A 271 -12.07 -14.69 -10.49
N MET A 272 -11.85 -13.98 -11.60
CA MET A 272 -11.62 -14.56 -12.92
C MET A 272 -10.19 -15.09 -13.08
N SER A 273 -9.99 -16.02 -13.99
CA SER A 273 -8.65 -16.46 -14.40
C SER A 273 -7.82 -15.30 -14.96
N LEU A 274 -6.50 -15.41 -14.91
CA LEU A 274 -5.61 -14.40 -15.50
C LEU A 274 -5.90 -14.21 -16.99
N THR A 275 -6.12 -15.32 -17.72
CA THR A 275 -6.45 -15.27 -19.16
C THR A 275 -7.69 -14.44 -19.43
N GLU A 276 -8.76 -14.63 -18.65
CA GLU A 276 -9.98 -13.82 -18.79
C GLU A 276 -9.72 -12.35 -18.47
N ARG A 277 -9.00 -12.05 -17.38
CA ARG A 277 -8.66 -10.66 -17.01
C ARG A 277 -7.87 -9.95 -18.12
N LEU A 278 -6.93 -10.65 -18.74
CA LEU A 278 -6.14 -10.10 -19.84
C LEU A 278 -6.98 -9.82 -21.09
N ASN A 279 -8.00 -10.63 -21.36
CA ASN A 279 -8.95 -10.37 -22.44
C ASN A 279 -9.72 -9.06 -22.24
N TYR A 280 -10.09 -8.74 -20.98
CA TYR A 280 -10.76 -7.45 -20.68
C TYR A 280 -9.89 -6.22 -20.95
N ILE A 281 -8.59 -6.36 -20.93
CA ILE A 281 -7.65 -5.26 -21.18
C ILE A 281 -6.95 -5.36 -22.54
N SER A 282 -7.33 -6.30 -23.39
CA SER A 282 -6.66 -6.54 -24.69
C SER A 282 -6.61 -5.29 -25.58
N ASN A 283 -7.63 -4.43 -25.51
CA ASN A 283 -7.72 -3.19 -26.27
C ASN A 283 -7.19 -1.95 -25.56
N PHE A 284 -6.63 -2.11 -24.34
CA PHE A 284 -5.99 -1.00 -23.67
C PHE A 284 -4.62 -0.71 -24.28
N PRO A 285 -4.18 0.54 -24.36
CA PRO A 285 -2.81 0.85 -24.73
C PRO A 285 -1.82 0.38 -23.64
N ASN A 286 -0.54 0.48 -23.94
CA ASN A 286 0.52 0.25 -22.95
C ASN A 286 0.51 -1.16 -22.30
N GLN A 287 0.13 -2.21 -23.06
CA GLN A 287 0.21 -3.60 -22.60
C GLN A 287 1.65 -4.00 -22.27
N ALA A 288 1.82 -4.79 -21.21
CA ALA A 288 3.09 -5.46 -20.95
C ALA A 288 3.44 -6.42 -22.11
N THR A 289 4.70 -6.46 -22.53
CA THR A 289 5.19 -7.45 -23.49
C THR A 289 5.02 -8.84 -22.91
N ARG A 290 4.37 -9.73 -23.67
CA ARG A 290 3.82 -10.96 -23.15
C ARG A 290 3.89 -12.09 -24.16
N TRP A 291 4.19 -13.29 -23.67
CA TRP A 291 4.03 -14.54 -24.38
C TRP A 291 2.94 -15.36 -23.68
N LEU A 292 1.87 -15.65 -24.39
CA LEU A 292 0.73 -16.41 -23.83
C LEU A 292 1.09 -17.90 -23.70
N GLU A 293 1.75 -18.47 -24.70
CA GLU A 293 2.18 -19.86 -24.76
C GLU A 293 3.63 -19.95 -25.25
N PRO A 294 4.61 -19.63 -24.43
CA PRO A 294 5.99 -19.58 -24.83
C PRO A 294 6.53 -21.01 -25.02
N GLU A 295 7.15 -21.30 -26.17
CA GLU A 295 7.86 -22.57 -26.42
C GLU A 295 9.01 -22.76 -25.42
N SER A 296 9.72 -21.70 -25.09
CA SER A 296 10.85 -21.71 -24.17
C SER A 296 10.89 -20.50 -23.25
N ARG A 297 10.70 -20.73 -21.94
CA ARG A 297 10.88 -19.69 -20.92
C ARG A 297 12.32 -19.15 -20.87
N LYS A 298 13.30 -19.99 -21.25
CA LYS A 298 14.70 -19.56 -21.32
C LYS A 298 14.91 -18.58 -22.47
N ALA A 299 14.26 -18.78 -23.59
CA ALA A 299 14.31 -17.84 -24.73
C ALA A 299 13.69 -16.51 -24.34
N CYS A 300 12.49 -16.51 -23.73
CA CYS A 300 11.86 -15.30 -23.22
C CYS A 300 12.74 -14.55 -22.21
N TYR A 301 13.40 -15.28 -21.31
CA TYR A 301 14.31 -14.68 -20.33
C TYR A 301 15.52 -14.03 -21.02
N ASN A 302 16.17 -14.73 -21.94
CA ASN A 302 17.32 -14.21 -22.67
C ASN A 302 16.95 -12.96 -23.47
N GLN A 303 15.79 -12.97 -24.12
CA GLN A 303 15.28 -11.81 -24.85
C GLN A 303 15.02 -10.63 -23.92
N ALA A 304 14.34 -10.85 -22.77
CA ALA A 304 14.10 -9.79 -21.78
C ALA A 304 15.41 -9.13 -21.29
N ILE A 305 16.44 -9.95 -21.02
CA ILE A 305 17.76 -9.44 -20.59
C ILE A 305 18.45 -8.68 -21.73
N ALA A 306 18.39 -9.18 -22.96
CA ALA A 306 19.00 -8.52 -24.12
C ALA A 306 18.36 -7.15 -24.41
N GLU A 307 17.07 -6.98 -24.13
CA GLU A 307 16.33 -5.74 -24.26
C GLU A 307 16.44 -4.82 -23.02
N GLY A 308 17.25 -5.18 -22.02
CA GLY A 308 17.54 -4.35 -20.84
C GLY A 308 16.52 -4.45 -19.71
N PHE A 309 15.62 -5.43 -19.71
CA PHE A 309 14.68 -5.66 -18.61
C PHE A 309 15.29 -6.53 -17.50
N GLU A 310 14.70 -6.48 -16.28
CA GLU A 310 15.21 -7.19 -15.09
C GLU A 310 15.10 -8.72 -15.19
N GLY A 311 14.33 -9.24 -16.15
CA GLY A 311 14.05 -10.66 -16.34
C GLY A 311 12.62 -10.92 -16.77
N ILE A 312 12.01 -11.99 -16.26
CA ILE A 312 10.64 -12.38 -16.61
C ILE A 312 9.77 -12.67 -15.39
N MET A 313 8.46 -12.49 -15.57
CA MET A 313 7.41 -12.96 -14.69
C MET A 313 6.70 -14.14 -15.36
N ILE A 314 6.52 -15.24 -14.63
CA ILE A 314 5.79 -16.42 -15.09
C ILE A 314 4.50 -16.50 -14.27
N LYS A 315 3.36 -16.51 -14.95
CA LYS A 315 2.04 -16.43 -14.33
C LYS A 315 1.19 -17.63 -14.71
N ASN A 316 0.45 -18.15 -13.73
CA ASN A 316 -0.54 -19.19 -13.96
C ASN A 316 -1.75 -18.60 -14.70
N PRO A 317 -2.08 -19.07 -15.94
CA PRO A 317 -3.19 -18.54 -16.74
C PRO A 317 -4.57 -18.72 -16.06
N ASP A 318 -4.73 -19.78 -15.26
CA ASP A 318 -6.00 -20.15 -14.63
C ASP A 318 -6.19 -19.52 -13.25
N ALA A 319 -5.19 -18.80 -12.73
CA ALA A 319 -5.25 -18.27 -11.38
C ALA A 319 -6.07 -16.99 -11.26
N PRO A 320 -6.93 -16.88 -10.23
CA PRO A 320 -7.58 -15.62 -9.89
C PRO A 320 -6.54 -14.62 -9.33
N TYR A 321 -6.91 -13.35 -9.30
CA TYR A 321 -6.12 -12.35 -8.59
C TYR A 321 -6.26 -12.56 -7.08
N ALA A 322 -5.15 -12.72 -6.38
CA ALA A 322 -5.14 -13.03 -4.93
C ALA A 322 -4.61 -11.82 -4.13
N PRO A 323 -5.47 -10.84 -3.76
CA PRO A 323 -5.06 -9.62 -3.08
C PRO A 323 -4.26 -9.87 -1.81
N GLY A 324 -3.11 -9.18 -1.69
CA GLY A 324 -2.24 -9.25 -0.51
C GLY A 324 -1.50 -10.58 -0.32
N LYS A 325 -1.70 -11.57 -1.18
CA LYS A 325 -1.08 -12.90 -1.04
C LYS A 325 0.17 -13.04 -1.90
N ARG A 326 1.13 -13.77 -1.38
CA ARG A 326 2.28 -14.27 -2.12
C ARG A 326 2.02 -15.74 -2.48
N SER A 327 1.57 -15.97 -3.70
CA SER A 327 1.24 -17.32 -4.19
C SER A 327 2.32 -17.89 -5.09
N ASN A 328 2.18 -19.17 -5.45
CA ASN A 328 2.99 -19.79 -6.48
C ASN A 328 2.45 -19.50 -7.89
N ASP A 329 1.31 -18.82 -8.01
CA ASP A 329 0.70 -18.49 -9.29
C ASP A 329 1.45 -17.41 -10.06
N TRP A 330 2.24 -16.60 -9.34
CA TRP A 330 3.18 -15.64 -9.92
C TRP A 330 4.59 -15.96 -9.47
N LEU A 331 5.49 -16.20 -10.42
CA LEU A 331 6.90 -16.47 -10.19
C LEU A 331 7.76 -15.43 -10.91
N LYS A 332 8.79 -14.92 -10.23
CA LYS A 332 9.76 -14.02 -10.81
C LYS A 332 11.09 -14.73 -11.06
N HIS A 333 11.64 -14.55 -12.26
CA HIS A 333 12.95 -15.02 -12.65
C HIS A 333 13.80 -13.82 -13.07
N LYS A 334 14.88 -13.60 -12.35
CA LYS A 334 15.85 -12.53 -12.58
C LYS A 334 17.26 -13.06 -12.32
N PRO A 335 18.31 -12.39 -12.82
CA PRO A 335 19.69 -12.76 -12.50
C PRO A 335 19.90 -12.83 -10.98
N PRO A 336 20.75 -13.73 -10.48
CA PRO A 336 21.23 -13.65 -9.11
C PRO A 336 21.93 -12.29 -8.88
N LEU A 337 21.73 -11.74 -7.68
CA LEU A 337 22.39 -10.50 -7.27
C LEU A 337 23.87 -10.79 -7.07
#